data_5997fad2fd2225369d3be484b85e4bb1
#
_entry.id   5997fad2fd2225369d3be484b85e4bb1
#
_cell.length_a   1.000
_cell.length_b   1.000
_cell.length_c   1.000
_cell.angle_alpha   90.00
_cell.angle_beta   90.00
_cell.angle_gamma   90.00
#
_symmetry.space_group_name_H-M   'P 1'
#
loop_
_entity.id
_entity.type
_entity.pdbx_description
1 polymer ?
#
loop_
_entity_poly.entity_id
_entity_poly.type
_entity_poly.pdbx_seq_one_letter_code
_entity_poly.pdbx_strand_id
1 'polypeptide(L)'
;MADTHIVTNQVLPLEGYNPASSPVLIESLIREGGQWGVDEVTDLGALSGSKQVQRWGELADRNRPVLHTHDVVGNRIDEVEYDPAYHELMRTAIAHGLHAAPWADPRPGAHVVRAAQTGVWTAEPGHVCPISMTYAIVPALRNNAELAQIYEPLLTSRVYDPELNVPATKAGI
;
A
#
# COMPACT_ATOMS: atom_id res chain seq x y z
N MET A 1 -28.20 -0.14 24.53
CA MET A 1 -27.59 1.06 25.13
C MET A 1 -28.64 2.14 25.04
N ALA A 2 -28.90 2.86 26.12
CA ALA A 2 -29.89 3.95 26.05
C ALA A 2 -29.24 5.16 25.40
N ASP A 3 -29.87 5.71 24.35
CA ASP A 3 -29.41 6.92 23.72
C ASP A 3 -29.69 8.11 24.63
N THR A 4 -28.64 8.86 24.97
CA THR A 4 -28.74 10.03 25.82
C THR A 4 -29.15 11.30 25.04
N HIS A 5 -28.91 11.30 23.73
CA HIS A 5 -29.23 12.42 22.83
C HIS A 5 -29.18 11.96 21.36
N ILE A 6 -29.78 12.77 20.48
CA ILE A 6 -29.71 12.57 19.03
C ILE A 6 -28.55 13.39 18.49
N VAL A 7 -27.61 12.72 17.81
CA VAL A 7 -26.48 13.37 17.12
C VAL A 7 -26.94 13.84 15.75
N THR A 8 -26.89 15.15 15.48
CA THR A 8 -27.42 15.73 14.24
C THR A 8 -26.39 16.44 13.38
N ASN A 9 -25.15 16.61 13.91
CA ASN A 9 -24.11 17.43 13.28
C ASN A 9 -22.85 16.62 12.89
N GLN A 10 -22.97 15.29 12.74
CA GLN A 10 -21.92 14.41 12.33
C GLN A 10 -22.28 13.70 11.03
N VAL A 11 -21.28 13.51 10.16
CA VAL A 11 -21.42 12.65 8.98
C VAL A 11 -21.13 11.21 9.36
N LEU A 12 -21.79 10.28 8.69
CA LEU A 12 -21.49 8.86 8.85
C LEU A 12 -20.11 8.53 8.21
N PRO A 13 -19.38 7.54 8.73
CA PRO A 13 -18.19 7.04 8.08
C PRO A 13 -18.47 6.58 6.65
N LEU A 14 -17.53 6.81 5.73
CA LEU A 14 -17.61 6.34 4.35
C LEU A 14 -17.26 4.85 4.29
N GLU A 15 -18.19 4.00 4.68
CA GLU A 15 -18.06 2.55 4.58
C GLU A 15 -18.89 2.02 3.40
N GLY A 16 -18.36 0.98 2.71
CA GLY A 16 -19.02 0.37 1.54
C GLY A 16 -18.98 1.25 0.29
N TYR A 17 -18.16 2.25 0.27
CA TYR A 17 -17.93 3.15 -0.84
C TYR A 17 -16.80 2.64 -1.74
N ASN A 18 -16.99 2.76 -3.06
CA ASN A 18 -15.93 2.42 -4.02
C ASN A 18 -15.38 3.70 -4.67
N PRO A 19 -14.15 4.15 -4.33
CA PRO A 19 -13.53 5.32 -4.96
C PRO A 19 -13.31 5.17 -6.48
N ALA A 20 -13.25 3.96 -7.00
CA ALA A 20 -13.15 3.69 -8.43
C ALA A 20 -14.48 3.86 -9.18
N SER A 21 -15.62 4.09 -8.50
CA SER A 21 -16.91 4.34 -9.15
C SER A 21 -16.98 5.70 -9.87
N SER A 22 -15.94 6.52 -9.76
CA SER A 22 -15.84 7.80 -10.48
C SER A 22 -15.68 7.59 -11.98
N PRO A 23 -16.63 8.02 -12.82
CA PRO A 23 -16.50 7.90 -14.27
C PRO A 23 -15.27 8.65 -14.81
N VAL A 24 -14.90 9.77 -14.22
CA VAL A 24 -13.71 10.55 -14.60
C VAL A 24 -12.43 9.73 -14.46
N LEU A 25 -12.31 8.93 -13.38
CA LEU A 25 -11.15 8.05 -13.19
C LEU A 25 -11.09 6.98 -14.27
N ILE A 26 -12.20 6.29 -14.53
CA ILE A 26 -12.28 5.21 -15.52
C ILE A 26 -12.05 5.72 -16.94
N GLU A 27 -12.67 6.82 -17.32
CA GLU A 27 -12.46 7.45 -18.65
C GLU A 27 -11.01 7.88 -18.84
N SER A 28 -10.37 8.44 -17.80
CA SER A 28 -8.97 8.83 -17.85
C SER A 28 -8.05 7.62 -17.99
N LEU A 29 -8.35 6.55 -17.27
CA LEU A 29 -7.59 5.29 -17.36
C LEU A 29 -7.62 4.72 -18.80
N ILE A 30 -8.81 4.66 -19.40
CA ILE A 30 -9.01 4.17 -20.77
C ILE A 30 -8.28 5.07 -21.77
N ARG A 31 -8.44 6.39 -21.66
CA ARG A 31 -7.80 7.37 -22.56
C ARG A 31 -6.27 7.25 -22.56
N GLU A 32 -5.68 6.99 -21.40
CA GLU A 32 -4.22 6.89 -21.23
C GLU A 32 -3.68 5.46 -21.42
N GLY A 33 -4.47 4.56 -22.01
CA GLY A 33 -4.04 3.20 -22.38
C GLY A 33 -4.07 2.20 -21.24
N GLY A 34 -4.73 2.54 -20.11
CA GLY A 34 -4.88 1.68 -18.94
C GLY A 34 -6.17 0.84 -18.92
N GLN A 35 -6.89 0.70 -20.03
CA GLN A 35 -8.16 -0.04 -20.08
C GLN A 35 -8.06 -1.45 -19.50
N TRP A 36 -6.95 -2.14 -19.70
CA TRP A 36 -6.70 -3.49 -19.19
C TRP A 36 -6.68 -3.57 -17.64
N GLY A 37 -6.44 -2.46 -16.96
CA GLY A 37 -6.38 -2.39 -15.49
C GLY A 37 -7.68 -1.91 -14.83
N VAL A 38 -8.75 -1.66 -15.59
CA VAL A 38 -10.01 -1.11 -15.05
C VAL A 38 -10.61 -2.04 -14.00
N ASP A 39 -10.66 -3.33 -14.25
CA ASP A 39 -11.21 -4.31 -13.30
C ASP A 39 -10.39 -4.36 -12.01
N GLU A 40 -9.06 -4.43 -12.12
CA GLU A 40 -8.15 -4.42 -10.95
C GLU A 40 -8.30 -3.15 -10.10
N VAL A 41 -8.42 -1.98 -10.74
CA VAL A 41 -8.64 -0.69 -10.04
C VAL A 41 -10.00 -0.67 -9.37
N THR A 42 -11.03 -1.21 -10.02
CA THR A 42 -12.39 -1.26 -9.49
C THR A 42 -12.50 -2.19 -8.28
N ASP A 43 -11.90 -3.38 -8.37
CA ASP A 43 -11.88 -4.35 -7.28
C ASP A 43 -11.09 -3.83 -6.08
N LEU A 44 -9.93 -3.22 -6.32
CA LEU A 44 -9.11 -2.61 -5.27
C LEU A 44 -9.84 -1.43 -4.62
N GLY A 45 -10.55 -0.63 -5.40
CA GLY A 45 -11.39 0.46 -4.88
C GLY A 45 -12.53 -0.05 -3.98
N ALA A 46 -13.21 -1.12 -4.39
CA ALA A 46 -14.24 -1.75 -3.58
C ALA A 46 -13.67 -2.31 -2.27
N LEU A 47 -12.51 -2.94 -2.33
CA LEU A 47 -11.79 -3.43 -1.15
C LEU A 47 -11.39 -2.28 -0.23
N SER A 48 -10.82 -1.21 -0.77
CA SER A 48 -10.41 0.00 -0.02
C SER A 48 -11.56 0.62 0.76
N GLY A 49 -12.73 0.75 0.14
CA GLY A 49 -13.93 1.28 0.79
C GLY A 49 -14.64 0.33 1.74
N SER A 50 -14.19 -0.91 1.86
CA SER A 50 -14.79 -1.89 2.76
C SER A 50 -14.62 -1.49 4.23
N LYS A 51 -15.58 -1.88 5.06
CA LYS A 51 -15.52 -1.66 6.52
C LYS A 51 -14.23 -2.21 7.14
N GLN A 52 -13.74 -3.34 6.64
CA GLN A 52 -12.52 -3.98 7.13
C GLN A 52 -11.30 -3.11 6.87
N VAL A 53 -11.11 -2.64 5.65
CA VAL A 53 -9.93 -1.84 5.28
C VAL A 53 -10.00 -0.45 5.92
N GLN A 54 -11.17 0.15 6.00
CA GLN A 54 -11.37 1.40 6.73
C GLN A 54 -11.00 1.24 8.22
N ARG A 55 -11.34 0.08 8.81
CA ARG A 55 -10.92 -0.23 10.19
C ARG A 55 -9.41 -0.44 10.32
N TRP A 56 -8.75 -1.06 9.33
CA TRP A 56 -7.29 -1.15 9.33
C TRP A 56 -6.64 0.25 9.28
N GLY A 57 -7.15 1.14 8.43
CA GLY A 57 -6.68 2.52 8.36
C GLY A 57 -6.80 3.23 9.71
N GLU A 58 -7.97 3.14 10.35
CA GLU A 58 -8.20 3.72 11.66
C GLU A 58 -7.24 3.17 12.74
N LEU A 59 -7.00 1.86 12.74
CA LEU A 59 -6.11 1.23 13.73
C LEU A 59 -4.65 1.60 13.50
N ALA A 60 -4.18 1.62 12.26
CA ALA A 60 -2.82 2.00 11.91
C ALA A 60 -2.54 3.47 12.25
N ASP A 61 -3.50 4.38 12.04
CA ASP A 61 -3.37 5.79 12.41
C ASP A 61 -3.39 6.00 13.94
N ARG A 62 -4.30 5.31 14.64
CA ARG A 62 -4.46 5.44 16.09
C ARG A 62 -3.28 4.86 16.86
N ASN A 63 -2.79 3.69 16.44
CA ASN A 63 -1.74 2.93 17.12
C ASN A 63 -0.40 3.23 16.43
N ARG A 64 0.24 4.32 16.84
CA ARG A 64 1.50 4.77 16.26
C ARG A 64 2.61 3.74 16.46
N PRO A 65 3.58 3.66 15.53
CA PRO A 65 4.75 2.78 15.69
C PRO A 65 5.51 3.06 16.99
N VAL A 66 5.99 1.98 17.61
CA VAL A 66 6.75 2.03 18.87
C VAL A 66 8.19 1.60 18.60
N LEU A 67 9.16 2.43 18.99
CA LEU A 67 10.57 2.09 18.91
C LEU A 67 11.02 1.34 20.18
N HIS A 68 11.47 0.11 19.98
CA HIS A 68 12.14 -0.69 20.99
C HIS A 68 13.64 -0.59 20.81
N THR A 69 14.30 0.22 21.63
CA THR A 69 15.75 0.45 21.53
C THR A 69 16.58 -0.70 22.07
N HIS A 70 16.06 -1.40 23.10
CA HIS A 70 16.75 -2.51 23.76
C HIS A 70 15.76 -3.64 24.07
N ASP A 71 16.27 -4.86 24.11
CA ASP A 71 15.53 -6.02 24.62
C ASP A 71 15.45 -6.04 26.15
N VAL A 72 14.78 -7.06 26.70
CA VAL A 72 14.56 -7.22 28.14
C VAL A 72 15.84 -7.48 28.97
N VAL A 73 16.96 -7.83 28.31
CA VAL A 73 18.25 -8.10 28.93
C VAL A 73 19.29 -7.00 28.63
N GLY A 74 18.90 -5.94 27.93
CA GLY A 74 19.71 -4.76 27.69
C GLY A 74 20.53 -4.78 26.40
N ASN A 75 20.31 -5.74 25.49
CA ASN A 75 20.92 -5.70 24.16
C ASN A 75 20.22 -4.66 23.30
N ARG A 76 21.00 -3.88 22.56
CA ARG A 76 20.45 -2.90 21.61
C ARG A 76 19.86 -3.60 20.40
N ILE A 77 18.59 -3.33 20.06
CA ILE A 77 17.87 -3.94 18.95
C ILE A 77 17.39 -2.91 17.93
N ASP A 78 17.00 -1.70 18.36
CA ASP A 78 16.47 -0.60 17.52
C ASP A 78 15.34 -1.06 16.57
N GLU A 79 14.38 -1.84 17.09
CA GLU A 79 13.25 -2.39 16.34
C GLU A 79 12.04 -1.48 16.42
N VAL A 80 11.31 -1.34 15.30
CA VAL A 80 10.06 -0.59 15.24
C VAL A 80 8.89 -1.57 15.12
N GLU A 81 8.04 -1.57 16.13
CA GLU A 81 6.80 -2.34 16.15
C GLU A 81 5.67 -1.52 15.52
N TYR A 82 4.98 -2.10 14.54
CA TYR A 82 3.79 -1.54 13.91
C TYR A 82 2.55 -2.31 14.33
N ASP A 83 1.40 -1.63 14.34
CA ASP A 83 0.10 -2.30 14.51
C ASP A 83 -0.12 -3.37 13.42
N PRO A 84 -0.69 -4.54 13.74
CA PRO A 84 -1.02 -5.55 12.73
C PRO A 84 -1.83 -5.02 11.54
N ALA A 85 -2.68 -4.03 11.75
CA ALA A 85 -3.46 -3.41 10.68
C ALA A 85 -2.57 -2.69 9.65
N TYR A 86 -1.45 -2.07 10.05
CA TYR A 86 -0.47 -1.51 9.12
C TYR A 86 0.12 -2.61 8.22
N HIS A 87 0.45 -3.77 8.79
CA HIS A 87 0.98 -4.90 8.02
C HIS A 87 -0.04 -5.45 7.03
N GLU A 88 -1.35 -5.43 7.34
CA GLU A 88 -2.40 -5.83 6.39
C GLU A 88 -2.55 -4.83 5.25
N LEU A 89 -2.46 -3.52 5.51
CA LEU A 89 -2.44 -2.48 4.47
C LEU A 89 -1.24 -2.66 3.53
N MET A 90 -0.04 -2.86 4.09
CA MET A 90 1.19 -3.10 3.31
C MET A 90 1.10 -4.38 2.49
N ARG A 91 0.66 -5.48 3.09
CA ARG A 91 0.50 -6.78 2.42
C ARG A 91 -0.42 -6.68 1.21
N THR A 92 -1.57 -6.02 1.39
CA THR A 92 -2.54 -5.82 0.32
C THR A 92 -1.97 -4.96 -0.80
N ALA A 93 -1.36 -3.83 -0.48
CA ALA A 93 -0.76 -2.95 -1.48
C ALA A 93 0.35 -3.64 -2.30
N ILE A 94 1.20 -4.42 -1.64
CA ILE A 94 2.28 -5.16 -2.29
C ILE A 94 1.74 -6.31 -3.15
N ALA A 95 0.75 -7.05 -2.68
CA ALA A 95 0.09 -8.10 -3.46
C ALA A 95 -0.54 -7.56 -4.76
N HIS A 96 -1.10 -6.35 -4.72
CA HIS A 96 -1.61 -5.64 -5.91
C HIS A 96 -0.52 -4.95 -6.74
N GLY A 97 0.74 -5.01 -6.32
CA GLY A 97 1.89 -4.49 -7.09
C GLY A 97 2.03 -2.97 -7.07
N LEU A 98 1.42 -2.26 -6.13
CA LEU A 98 1.43 -0.79 -6.08
C LEU A 98 2.86 -0.22 -5.97
N HIS A 99 3.78 -1.00 -5.42
CA HIS A 99 5.18 -0.63 -5.22
C HIS A 99 6.04 -0.76 -6.49
N ALA A 100 5.70 -1.66 -7.45
CA ALA A 100 6.63 -1.92 -8.55
C ALA A 100 6.02 -2.52 -9.84
N ALA A 101 4.71 -2.75 -9.92
CA ALA A 101 4.10 -3.44 -11.08
C ALA A 101 4.52 -2.88 -12.45
N PRO A 102 4.61 -1.56 -12.69
CA PRO A 102 5.03 -1.02 -13.98
C PRO A 102 6.48 -1.35 -14.38
N TRP A 103 7.33 -1.64 -13.39
CA TRP A 103 8.72 -2.01 -13.63
C TRP A 103 8.88 -3.51 -13.91
N ALA A 104 8.05 -4.33 -13.27
CA ALA A 104 8.02 -5.79 -13.45
C ALA A 104 7.34 -6.18 -14.77
N ASP A 105 6.30 -5.47 -15.17
CA ASP A 105 5.53 -5.71 -16.40
C ASP A 105 5.31 -4.38 -17.15
N PRO A 106 6.34 -3.89 -17.86
CA PRO A 106 6.27 -2.64 -18.60
C PRO A 106 5.40 -2.80 -19.85
N ARG A 107 4.24 -2.15 -19.86
CA ARG A 107 3.32 -2.11 -21.01
C ARG A 107 2.59 -0.76 -21.07
N PRO A 108 1.99 -0.40 -22.21
CA PRO A 108 1.23 0.85 -22.31
C PRO A 108 0.22 0.99 -21.17
N GLY A 109 0.17 2.17 -20.55
CA GLY A 109 -0.75 2.47 -19.45
C GLY A 109 -0.34 1.90 -18.07
N ALA A 110 0.76 1.13 -17.92
CA ALA A 110 1.14 0.50 -16.66
C ALA A 110 1.31 1.51 -15.51
N HIS A 111 1.98 2.63 -15.76
CA HIS A 111 2.15 3.70 -14.76
C HIS A 111 0.83 4.40 -14.42
N VAL A 112 -0.07 4.53 -15.40
CA VAL A 112 -1.40 5.14 -15.20
C VAL A 112 -2.28 4.21 -14.35
N VAL A 113 -2.27 2.90 -14.62
CA VAL A 113 -2.98 1.90 -13.80
C VAL A 113 -2.45 1.90 -12.39
N ARG A 114 -1.13 1.88 -12.19
CA ARG A 114 -0.52 1.98 -10.86
C ARG A 114 -0.94 3.26 -10.14
N ALA A 115 -0.96 4.40 -10.82
CA ALA A 115 -1.38 5.67 -10.24
C ALA A 115 -2.85 5.64 -9.79
N ALA A 116 -3.73 5.07 -10.62
CA ALA A 116 -5.14 4.87 -10.29
C ALA A 116 -5.31 3.93 -9.10
N GLN A 117 -4.62 2.79 -9.08
CA GLN A 117 -4.60 1.86 -7.94
C GLN A 117 -4.15 2.55 -6.65
N THR A 118 -3.08 3.36 -6.70
CA THR A 118 -2.61 4.12 -5.54
C THR A 118 -3.64 5.15 -5.08
N GLY A 119 -4.31 5.82 -6.03
CA GLY A 119 -5.35 6.80 -5.73
C GLY A 119 -6.58 6.20 -5.05
N VAL A 120 -6.97 4.97 -5.42
CA VAL A 120 -8.11 4.29 -4.76
C VAL A 120 -7.73 3.57 -3.47
N TRP A 121 -6.43 3.29 -3.24
CA TRP A 121 -5.91 2.61 -2.07
C TRP A 121 -5.34 3.59 -1.03
N THR A 122 -6.14 4.53 -0.55
CA THR A 122 -5.73 5.57 0.41
C THR A 122 -6.54 5.54 1.71
N ALA A 123 -6.86 4.35 2.23
CA ALA A 123 -7.54 4.21 3.51
C ALA A 123 -6.71 4.75 4.69
N GLU A 124 -5.37 4.71 4.57
CA GLU A 124 -4.40 5.30 5.49
C GLU A 124 -3.18 5.75 4.66
N PRO A 125 -2.76 7.03 4.70
CA PRO A 125 -1.72 7.55 3.81
C PRO A 125 -0.28 7.17 4.22
N GLY A 126 -0.02 6.83 5.47
CA GLY A 126 1.32 6.57 5.99
C GLY A 126 2.01 5.39 5.31
N HIS A 127 1.27 4.30 5.04
CA HIS A 127 1.83 3.13 4.35
C HIS A 127 2.10 3.37 2.85
N VAL A 128 1.50 4.38 2.25
CA VAL A 128 1.72 4.72 0.83
C VAL A 128 3.11 5.31 0.58
N CYS A 129 3.72 5.92 1.59
CA CYS A 129 5.06 6.50 1.50
C CYS A 129 6.13 5.44 1.18
N PRO A 130 6.35 4.36 1.97
CA PRO A 130 7.32 3.32 1.64
C PRO A 130 7.03 2.64 0.31
N ILE A 131 5.77 2.40 -0.05
CA ILE A 131 5.37 1.87 -1.35
C ILE A 131 5.84 2.77 -2.49
N SER A 132 5.68 4.08 -2.36
CA SER A 132 6.13 5.04 -3.38
C SER A 132 7.65 5.17 -3.42
N MET A 133 8.34 5.01 -2.31
CA MET A 133 9.80 4.96 -2.27
C MET A 133 10.34 3.72 -3.01
N THR A 134 9.75 2.55 -2.78
CA THR A 134 10.11 1.33 -3.51
C THR A 134 9.86 1.48 -5.02
N TYR A 135 8.74 2.10 -5.40
CA TYR A 135 8.48 2.42 -6.80
C TYR A 135 9.56 3.32 -7.41
N ALA A 136 10.03 4.32 -6.69
CA ALA A 136 11.01 5.30 -7.17
C ALA A 136 12.44 4.74 -7.24
N ILE A 137 12.80 3.76 -6.39
CA ILE A 137 14.17 3.23 -6.34
C ILE A 137 14.53 2.36 -7.54
N VAL A 138 13.57 1.64 -8.14
CA VAL A 138 13.84 0.71 -9.25
C VAL A 138 14.56 1.40 -10.42
N PRO A 139 14.06 2.52 -11.01
CA PRO A 139 14.76 3.19 -12.10
C PRO A 139 16.11 3.78 -11.67
N ALA A 140 16.27 4.15 -10.40
CA ALA A 140 17.55 4.64 -9.88
C ALA A 140 18.59 3.51 -9.80
N LEU A 141 18.21 2.32 -9.34
CA LEU A 141 19.10 1.15 -9.28
C LEU A 141 19.54 0.68 -10.67
N ARG A 142 18.70 0.83 -11.69
CA ARG A 142 19.04 0.44 -13.08
C ARG A 142 20.26 1.18 -13.65
N ASN A 143 20.70 2.30 -13.01
CA ASN A 143 21.96 2.95 -13.35
C ASN A 143 23.21 2.18 -12.85
N ASN A 144 23.03 1.16 -11.99
CA ASN A 144 24.07 0.22 -11.58
C ASN A 144 23.56 -1.20 -11.81
N ALA A 145 24.05 -1.83 -12.89
CA ALA A 145 23.58 -3.14 -13.33
C ALA A 145 23.78 -4.26 -12.29
N GLU A 146 24.87 -4.22 -11.52
CA GLU A 146 25.15 -5.22 -10.48
C GLU A 146 24.13 -5.12 -9.34
N LEU A 147 23.86 -3.92 -8.86
CA LEU A 147 22.85 -3.70 -7.81
C LEU A 147 21.44 -4.02 -8.31
N ALA A 148 21.11 -3.63 -9.55
CA ALA A 148 19.81 -3.93 -10.14
C ALA A 148 19.58 -5.45 -10.23
N GLN A 149 20.58 -6.21 -10.67
CA GLN A 149 20.47 -7.67 -10.75
C GLN A 149 20.19 -8.34 -9.40
N ILE A 150 20.71 -7.79 -8.32
CA ILE A 150 20.53 -8.33 -6.97
C ILE A 150 19.20 -7.92 -6.38
N TYR A 151 18.86 -6.62 -6.46
CA TYR A 151 17.76 -6.03 -5.68
C TYR A 151 16.45 -5.90 -6.44
N GLU A 152 16.48 -5.69 -7.75
CA GLU A 152 15.23 -5.47 -8.52
C GLU A 152 14.25 -6.66 -8.42
N PRO A 153 14.68 -7.94 -8.42
CA PRO A 153 13.76 -9.06 -8.20
C PRO A 153 13.06 -9.01 -6.83
N LEU A 154 13.76 -8.55 -5.79
CA LEU A 154 13.19 -8.39 -4.45
C LEU A 154 12.24 -7.18 -4.37
N LEU A 155 12.62 -6.06 -4.99
CA LEU A 155 11.81 -4.84 -5.06
C LEU A 155 10.54 -4.99 -5.88
N THR A 156 10.52 -5.92 -6.84
CA THR A 156 9.35 -6.20 -7.69
C THR A 156 8.53 -7.41 -7.23
N SER A 157 8.98 -8.08 -6.17
CA SER A 157 8.26 -9.21 -5.55
C SER A 157 6.91 -8.76 -5.00
N ARG A 158 5.86 -9.54 -5.25
CA ARG A 158 4.52 -9.30 -4.69
C ARG A 158 4.33 -9.94 -3.30
N VAL A 159 5.41 -10.35 -2.67
CA VAL A 159 5.41 -10.90 -1.32
C VAL A 159 5.83 -9.84 -0.33
N TYR A 160 4.96 -9.52 0.60
CA TYR A 160 5.28 -8.64 1.73
C TYR A 160 5.98 -9.45 2.82
N ASP A 161 7.20 -9.08 3.12
CA ASP A 161 8.03 -9.71 4.16
C ASP A 161 8.38 -8.65 5.23
N PRO A 162 7.66 -8.64 6.38
CA PRO A 162 7.87 -7.66 7.45
C PRO A 162 9.09 -7.95 8.34
N GLU A 163 9.74 -9.09 8.16
CA GLU A 163 10.84 -9.52 9.02
C GLU A 163 12.04 -8.54 8.96
N LEU A 164 12.67 -8.30 10.09
CA LEU A 164 13.83 -7.41 10.23
C LEU A 164 15.13 -8.15 9.86
N ASN A 165 15.16 -8.70 8.66
CA ASN A 165 16.27 -9.46 8.12
C ASN A 165 17.06 -8.66 7.08
N VAL A 166 18.28 -9.13 6.79
CA VAL A 166 19.07 -8.60 5.67
C VAL A 166 18.39 -8.92 4.33
N PRO A 167 18.47 -8.04 3.32
CA PRO A 167 17.75 -8.21 2.05
C PRO A 167 17.97 -9.58 1.39
N ALA A 168 19.17 -10.15 1.48
CA ALA A 168 19.52 -11.43 0.86
C ALA A 168 18.69 -12.63 1.37
N THR A 169 18.03 -12.51 2.51
CA THR A 169 17.22 -13.60 3.11
C THR A 169 15.72 -13.33 3.01
N LYS A 170 15.32 -12.20 2.41
CA LYS A 170 13.92 -11.78 2.32
C LYS A 170 13.24 -12.28 1.04
N ALA A 171 11.93 -12.51 1.12
CA ALA A 171 11.09 -12.84 -0.04
C ALA A 171 10.71 -11.60 -0.86
N GLY A 172 10.82 -10.41 -0.27
CA GLY A 172 10.58 -9.10 -0.87
C GLY A 172 11.07 -7.99 0.05
N ILE A 173 11.38 -6.84 -0.50
CA ILE A 173 11.87 -5.66 0.23
C ILE A 173 11.15 -4.39 -0.22
#